data_e9693e58d3d60bc745236050c48114b3
#
_entry.id   e9693e58d3d60bc745236050c48114b3
#
_cell.length_a   1.000
_cell.length_b   1.000
_cell.length_c   1.000
_cell.angle_alpha   90.00
_cell.angle_beta   90.00
_cell.angle_gamma   90.00
#
_symmetry.space_group_name_H-M   'P 1'
#
loop_
_entity.id
_entity.type
_entity.pdbx_description
1 polymer ?
#
loop_
_entity_poly.entity_id
_entity_poly.type
_entity_poly.pdbx_seq_one_letter_code
_entity_poly.pdbx_strand_id
1 'polypeptide(L)'
;MQTKKLFGVKCMYKNKITQALLLGASLTVAATSFSSLAADIPAGTKLAKKQELVRGNGTEVASLDPQKTQGVPESHVIRELLEGLVNQDANGNTIPGVAETWETTDNKTFTFHLRKDAKWSNGDPVTAEDFVYSFKRAVDPATASPYSWYLEMTTMKNADEIIAGKADKETLGVKALDDYTFQVELETAVPYFVVMMGHTTVKPVHKATVEKYGEKWTKPENFVGNGAFVLKNWVVNERIEMVPNEKYWDNDKTVLTKVTFLPIENQVADMNRFLAGEIDFTYEIPNEHFRRLQKDEPESLSIKGDLCTYYYIFNTNKKPFDDVRVRKALSYAIDRDIITGALLGQGQKPAYFLTPEITANFNPVTPAYGKLTQKERDAEAKRLLEEAGFSKANPLKFTLLYNTSENHKKIAAAVQSMWKKGIGVDVTLENQEWKTYLDSKDQGNFDAARAGWCGDYNEASTFLTLMESGNTTGGIHYLSKAYDALIQKAIKSTSDVEREKIYLEAEALLTKDMPIAPIYQYVKARLVSPKLGGYPVGNVEDKIYSKDLYIKE
;
A
#
# COMPACT_ATOMS: atom_id res chain seq x y z
N MET A 1 -46.98 -35.97 -34.72
CA MET A 1 -47.36 -37.06 -33.80
C MET A 1 -47.11 -36.55 -32.39
N GLN A 2 -48.21 -36.27 -31.79
CA GLN A 2 -48.66 -36.50 -30.41
C GLN A 2 -47.79 -35.83 -29.32
N THR A 3 -48.23 -34.81 -28.73
CA THR A 3 -49.37 -34.39 -27.85
C THR A 3 -49.03 -34.44 -26.35
N LYS A 4 -49.15 -33.25 -25.72
CA LYS A 4 -49.91 -32.92 -24.47
C LYS A 4 -49.36 -33.48 -23.14
N LYS A 5 -49.39 -32.78 -21.98
CA LYS A 5 -50.34 -31.81 -21.34
C LYS A 5 -49.66 -31.23 -20.10
N LEU A 6 -49.72 -29.96 -19.87
CA LEU A 6 -50.44 -29.16 -18.88
C LEU A 6 -51.04 -29.89 -17.67
N PHE A 7 -50.70 -29.43 -16.44
CA PHE A 7 -51.71 -29.15 -15.41
C PHE A 7 -51.13 -28.13 -14.38
N GLY A 8 -51.77 -27.05 -14.28
CA GLY A 8 -51.67 -26.10 -13.19
C GLY A 8 -52.83 -26.32 -12.21
N VAL A 9 -52.61 -25.95 -10.95
CA VAL A 9 -53.69 -25.77 -9.98
C VAL A 9 -53.41 -24.51 -9.14
N LYS A 10 -54.38 -23.59 -9.25
CA LYS A 10 -54.68 -22.49 -8.32
C LYS A 10 -55.53 -23.03 -7.17
N CYS A 11 -55.41 -22.49 -5.96
CA CYS A 11 -56.54 -22.08 -5.09
C CYS A 11 -55.98 -21.63 -3.74
N MET A 12 -56.18 -20.42 -3.35
CA MET A 12 -57.27 -19.65 -2.78
C MET A 12 -57.44 -19.83 -1.24
N TYR A 13 -57.21 -18.68 -0.60
CA TYR A 13 -57.74 -18.13 0.69
C TYR A 13 -58.76 -18.92 1.48
N LYS A 14 -58.59 -18.93 2.83
CA LYS A 14 -59.61 -18.44 3.76
C LYS A 14 -59.06 -18.23 5.19
N ASN A 15 -59.31 -17.02 5.73
CA ASN A 15 -59.19 -16.62 7.13
C ASN A 15 -60.01 -17.48 8.11
N LYS A 16 -59.49 -17.68 9.31
CA LYS A 16 -60.31 -17.63 10.53
C LYS A 16 -59.49 -17.15 11.73
N ILE A 17 -59.96 -16.08 12.31
CA ILE A 17 -59.61 -15.49 13.60
C ILE A 17 -60.15 -16.43 14.70
N THR A 18 -59.32 -16.72 15.71
CA THR A 18 -59.86 -17.06 17.04
C THR A 18 -58.86 -16.59 18.10
N GLN A 19 -59.34 -15.69 18.94
CA GLN A 19 -58.69 -15.25 20.20
C GLN A 19 -58.72 -16.38 21.20
N ALA A 20 -57.64 -16.53 21.99
CA ALA A 20 -57.75 -16.78 23.44
C ALA A 20 -56.39 -16.86 24.13
N LEU A 21 -56.30 -16.07 25.18
CA LEU A 21 -55.67 -16.30 26.50
C LEU A 21 -54.16 -16.14 26.68
N LEU A 22 -53.85 -15.05 27.35
CA LEU A 22 -52.65 -14.80 28.16
C LEU A 22 -52.34 -15.93 29.16
N LEU A 23 -51.11 -16.42 29.09
CA LEU A 23 -50.42 -17.00 30.23
C LEU A 23 -48.99 -16.43 30.23
N GLY A 24 -48.70 -15.63 31.24
CA GLY A 24 -47.39 -15.06 31.48
C GLY A 24 -46.39 -16.17 31.82
N ALA A 25 -45.39 -16.32 30.97
CA ALA A 25 -44.16 -17.00 31.32
C ALA A 25 -43.05 -15.94 31.31
N SER A 26 -42.63 -15.54 32.50
CA SER A 26 -41.42 -14.72 32.69
C SER A 26 -40.22 -15.50 32.22
N LEU A 27 -39.81 -15.29 30.97
CA LEU A 27 -38.47 -15.69 30.51
C LEU A 27 -37.48 -14.69 31.12
N THR A 28 -36.83 -15.12 32.20
CA THR A 28 -35.53 -14.57 32.60
C THR A 28 -34.55 -14.80 31.46
N VAL A 29 -34.35 -13.78 30.61
CA VAL A 29 -33.21 -13.73 29.73
C VAL A 29 -31.99 -13.58 30.62
N ALA A 30 -31.32 -14.71 30.89
CA ALA A 30 -29.96 -14.68 31.38
C ALA A 30 -29.14 -13.92 30.32
N ALA A 31 -28.79 -12.68 30.62
CA ALA A 31 -27.78 -11.96 29.92
C ALA A 31 -26.48 -12.75 30.10
N THR A 32 -26.19 -13.64 29.14
CA THR A 32 -24.85 -14.14 28.96
C THR A 32 -24.03 -12.92 28.51
N SER A 33 -23.28 -12.36 29.44
CA SER A 33 -22.21 -11.45 29.18
C SER A 33 -21.26 -12.18 28.21
N PHE A 34 -21.39 -11.92 26.93
CA PHE A 34 -20.33 -12.24 26.00
C PHE A 34 -19.16 -11.35 26.42
N SER A 35 -18.23 -11.94 27.18
CA SER A 35 -16.90 -11.36 27.30
C SER A 35 -16.40 -11.15 25.88
N SER A 36 -16.25 -9.91 25.45
CA SER A 36 -15.60 -9.59 24.19
C SER A 36 -14.18 -10.13 24.30
N LEU A 37 -13.91 -11.22 23.61
CA LEU A 37 -12.58 -11.81 23.57
C LEU A 37 -11.66 -10.84 22.81
N ALA A 38 -10.56 -10.51 23.43
CA ALA A 38 -9.44 -9.79 22.86
C ALA A 38 -8.95 -10.48 21.59
N ALA A 39 -8.75 -9.76 20.49
CA ALA A 39 -8.48 -10.26 19.15
C ALA A 39 -9.41 -11.44 18.78
N ASP A 40 -9.55 -11.82 17.53
CA ASP A 40 -10.29 -13.04 17.16
C ASP A 40 -9.49 -14.29 17.54
N ILE A 41 -9.29 -14.51 18.84
CA ILE A 41 -8.54 -15.66 19.38
C ILE A 41 -9.44 -16.89 19.35
N PRO A 42 -9.10 -17.94 18.56
CA PRO A 42 -9.87 -19.17 18.53
C PRO A 42 -10.04 -19.76 19.93
N ALA A 43 -11.25 -20.24 20.24
CA ALA A 43 -11.56 -20.87 21.54
C ALA A 43 -10.59 -22.02 21.85
N GLY A 44 -10.04 -22.04 23.05
CA GLY A 44 -9.08 -23.05 23.49
C GLY A 44 -7.62 -22.74 23.17
N THR A 45 -7.32 -21.61 22.50
CA THR A 45 -5.94 -21.15 22.30
C THR A 45 -5.29 -20.83 23.64
N LYS A 46 -4.12 -21.44 23.91
CA LYS A 46 -3.32 -21.11 25.08
C LYS A 46 -2.35 -20.00 24.71
N LEU A 47 -2.45 -18.87 25.42
CA LEU A 47 -1.57 -17.73 25.24
C LEU A 47 -0.28 -17.88 26.03
N ALA A 48 0.83 -17.50 25.44
CA ALA A 48 2.11 -17.39 26.13
C ALA A 48 2.03 -16.35 27.24
N LYS A 49 2.78 -16.54 28.33
CA LYS A 49 2.82 -15.57 29.44
C LYS A 49 3.40 -14.23 29.00
N LYS A 50 4.33 -14.23 28.05
CA LYS A 50 4.96 -13.04 27.49
C LYS A 50 4.30 -12.73 26.16
N GLN A 51 3.60 -11.59 26.08
CA GLN A 51 2.92 -11.10 24.90
C GLN A 51 3.73 -9.93 24.31
N GLU A 52 4.93 -10.21 23.86
CA GLU A 52 5.81 -9.23 23.22
C GLU A 52 6.12 -9.68 21.79
N LEU A 53 5.94 -8.77 20.84
CA LEU A 53 6.22 -8.97 19.42
C LEU A 53 7.50 -8.25 19.04
N VAL A 54 8.39 -8.93 18.33
CA VAL A 54 9.56 -8.33 17.71
C VAL A 54 9.56 -8.68 16.22
N ARG A 55 9.71 -7.67 15.35
CA ARG A 55 9.65 -7.88 13.91
C ARG A 55 10.68 -7.08 13.14
N GLY A 56 11.12 -7.61 12.00
CA GLY A 56 11.88 -6.87 11.01
C GLY A 56 11.02 -5.79 10.32
N ASN A 57 11.64 -4.66 9.98
CA ASN A 57 11.02 -3.57 9.22
C ASN A 57 11.77 -3.21 7.93
N GLY A 58 12.82 -3.95 7.59
CA GLY A 58 13.60 -3.81 6.37
C GLY A 58 14.57 -2.63 6.39
N THR A 59 14.15 -1.45 6.80
CA THR A 59 15.00 -0.25 6.87
C THR A 59 14.54 0.70 7.97
N GLU A 60 15.36 1.70 8.27
CA GLU A 60 14.99 2.80 9.15
C GLU A 60 13.88 3.64 8.50
N VAL A 61 12.95 4.13 9.33
CA VAL A 61 11.87 5.00 8.89
C VAL A 61 12.38 6.43 8.66
N ALA A 62 11.99 7.05 7.54
CA ALA A 62 12.38 8.43 7.24
C ALA A 62 11.66 9.43 8.17
N SER A 63 10.42 9.12 8.57
CA SER A 63 9.58 9.95 9.44
C SER A 63 8.46 9.13 10.07
N LEU A 64 7.91 9.60 11.20
CA LEU A 64 6.67 9.11 11.80
C LEU A 64 5.51 10.13 11.64
N ASP A 65 5.71 11.17 10.85
CA ASP A 65 4.67 12.13 10.47
C ASP A 65 3.91 11.60 9.24
N PRO A 66 2.62 11.25 9.34
CA PRO A 66 1.86 10.64 8.25
C PRO A 66 1.76 11.52 7.01
N GLN A 67 1.84 12.85 7.15
CA GLN A 67 1.83 13.79 6.03
C GLN A 67 3.24 14.10 5.49
N LYS A 68 4.32 13.54 6.09
CA LYS A 68 5.72 13.76 5.65
C LYS A 68 6.43 12.46 5.30
N THR A 69 5.70 11.44 4.91
CA THR A 69 6.24 10.12 4.57
C THR A 69 5.59 9.55 3.32
N GLN A 70 6.29 8.60 2.66
CA GLN A 70 5.81 7.93 1.44
C GLN A 70 6.22 6.45 1.37
N GLY A 71 6.82 5.90 2.43
CA GLY A 71 7.38 4.55 2.42
C GLY A 71 6.51 3.51 3.12
N VAL A 72 6.63 2.25 2.67
CA VAL A 72 6.02 1.10 3.33
C VAL A 72 6.57 0.89 4.75
N PRO A 73 7.91 1.04 5.02
CA PRO A 73 8.45 0.92 6.37
C PRO A 73 7.82 1.88 7.37
N GLU A 74 7.60 3.15 6.95
CA GLU A 74 6.93 4.16 7.76
C GLU A 74 5.47 3.80 8.03
N SER A 75 4.76 3.37 6.99
CA SER A 75 3.34 2.99 7.09
C SER A 75 3.11 1.84 8.05
N HIS A 76 4.06 0.91 8.19
CA HIS A 76 3.98 -0.18 9.18
C HIS A 76 3.94 0.36 10.61
N VAL A 77 4.80 1.33 10.94
CA VAL A 77 4.91 1.90 12.28
C VAL A 77 3.77 2.87 12.56
N ILE A 78 3.48 3.76 11.60
CA ILE A 78 2.43 4.79 11.76
C ILE A 78 1.05 4.14 11.96
N ARG A 79 0.78 3.00 11.34
CA ARG A 79 -0.48 2.25 11.50
C ARG A 79 -0.73 1.81 12.93
N GLU A 80 0.32 1.54 13.69
CA GLU A 80 0.21 1.16 15.10
C GLU A 80 -0.08 2.37 16.01
N LEU A 81 0.45 3.54 15.63
CA LEU A 81 0.43 4.76 16.44
C LEU A 81 -0.77 5.66 16.15
N LEU A 82 -1.32 5.59 14.93
CA LEU A 82 -2.42 6.44 14.46
C LEU A 82 -3.51 5.58 13.80
N GLU A 83 -4.76 5.84 14.16
CA GLU A 83 -5.93 5.23 13.53
C GLU A 83 -6.66 6.26 12.66
N GLY A 84 -7.04 5.87 11.43
CA GLY A 84 -7.80 6.69 10.50
C GLY A 84 -9.31 6.51 10.62
N LEU A 85 -10.05 7.05 9.64
CA LEU A 85 -11.51 6.85 9.55
C LEU A 85 -11.86 5.38 9.47
N VAL A 86 -11.11 4.62 8.68
CA VAL A 86 -11.32 3.18 8.46
C VAL A 86 -10.02 2.39 8.66
N ASN A 87 -10.18 1.10 8.92
CA ASN A 87 -9.12 0.10 9.00
C ASN A 87 -9.32 -0.99 7.94
N GLN A 88 -8.52 -2.04 7.98
CA GLN A 88 -8.72 -3.25 7.18
C GLN A 88 -8.68 -4.49 8.08
N ASP A 89 -9.48 -5.50 7.69
CA ASP A 89 -9.41 -6.82 8.30
C ASP A 89 -8.25 -7.66 7.74
N ALA A 90 -8.10 -8.90 8.23
CA ALA A 90 -7.05 -9.83 7.80
C ALA A 90 -7.12 -10.22 6.30
N ASN A 91 -8.22 -9.94 5.62
CA ASN A 91 -8.43 -10.21 4.19
C ASN A 91 -8.29 -8.96 3.31
N GLY A 92 -8.07 -7.78 3.93
CA GLY A 92 -7.98 -6.50 3.22
C GLY A 92 -9.33 -5.82 3.01
N ASN A 93 -10.42 -6.31 3.61
CA ASN A 93 -11.71 -5.62 3.55
C ASN A 93 -11.68 -4.39 4.43
N THR A 94 -12.28 -3.31 3.95
CA THR A 94 -12.45 -2.07 4.73
C THR A 94 -13.42 -2.29 5.88
N ILE A 95 -12.99 -1.97 7.09
CA ILE A 95 -13.78 -2.06 8.33
C ILE A 95 -13.76 -0.70 9.07
N PRO A 96 -14.70 -0.45 9.99
CA PRO A 96 -14.69 0.72 10.85
C PRO A 96 -13.36 0.92 11.59
N GLY A 97 -12.94 2.20 11.67
CA GLY A 97 -11.88 2.67 12.54
C GLY A 97 -12.43 3.71 13.52
N VAL A 98 -11.94 4.96 13.45
CA VAL A 98 -12.52 6.09 14.20
C VAL A 98 -13.94 6.39 13.71
N ALA A 99 -14.25 6.19 12.42
CA ALA A 99 -15.63 6.24 11.94
C ALA A 99 -16.31 4.89 12.20
N GLU A 100 -17.44 4.91 12.93
CA GLU A 100 -18.29 3.73 13.14
C GLU A 100 -19.09 3.39 11.90
N THR A 101 -19.58 4.41 11.18
CA THR A 101 -20.36 4.29 9.97
C THR A 101 -20.07 5.45 9.03
N TRP A 102 -20.46 5.28 7.78
CA TRP A 102 -20.41 6.33 6.75
C TRP A 102 -21.56 6.18 5.76
N GLU A 103 -21.91 7.27 5.13
CA GLU A 103 -22.98 7.30 4.14
C GLU A 103 -22.66 8.23 2.97
N THR A 104 -23.20 7.89 1.81
CA THR A 104 -23.21 8.70 0.58
C THR A 104 -24.38 8.30 -0.27
N THR A 105 -24.94 9.24 -1.04
CA THR A 105 -26.01 8.97 -2.01
C THR A 105 -25.57 9.19 -3.46
N ASP A 106 -24.42 9.83 -3.65
CA ASP A 106 -23.94 10.31 -4.94
C ASP A 106 -22.47 9.96 -5.22
N ASN A 107 -21.79 9.28 -4.27
CA ASN A 107 -20.35 9.05 -4.28
C ASN A 107 -19.49 10.33 -4.40
N LYS A 108 -20.03 11.49 -4.06
CA LYS A 108 -19.36 12.80 -4.03
C LYS A 108 -19.34 13.41 -2.65
N THR A 109 -20.45 13.30 -1.92
CA THR A 109 -20.56 13.77 -0.55
C THR A 109 -20.58 12.57 0.38
N PHE A 110 -19.53 12.44 1.18
CA PHE A 110 -19.38 11.38 2.17
C PHE A 110 -19.48 11.96 3.55
N THR A 111 -20.35 11.39 4.38
CA THR A 111 -20.50 11.77 5.79
C THR A 111 -20.07 10.60 6.66
N PHE A 112 -19.09 10.83 7.51
CA PHE A 112 -18.54 9.86 8.45
C PHE A 112 -19.02 10.17 9.86
N HIS A 113 -19.62 9.19 10.53
CA HIS A 113 -20.05 9.27 11.91
C HIS A 113 -18.97 8.67 12.81
N LEU A 114 -18.32 9.54 13.57
CA LEU A 114 -17.18 9.16 14.41
C LEU A 114 -17.66 8.59 15.75
N ARG A 115 -16.91 7.64 16.28
CA ARG A 115 -17.14 7.09 17.62
C ARG A 115 -16.83 8.13 18.71
N LYS A 116 -17.64 8.15 19.74
CA LYS A 116 -17.52 9.11 20.84
C LYS A 116 -16.53 8.68 21.92
N ASP A 117 -16.09 7.43 21.88
CA ASP A 117 -15.13 6.84 22.81
C ASP A 117 -13.70 6.84 22.29
N ALA A 118 -13.45 7.24 21.03
CA ALA A 118 -12.10 7.43 20.50
C ALA A 118 -11.37 8.55 21.22
N LYS A 119 -10.15 8.26 21.68
CA LYS A 119 -9.31 9.20 22.43
C LYS A 119 -7.88 9.19 21.92
N TRP A 120 -7.27 10.36 22.00
CA TRP A 120 -5.84 10.49 21.93
C TRP A 120 -5.15 9.89 23.17
N SER A 121 -3.89 9.53 23.06
CA SER A 121 -3.13 8.89 24.16
C SER A 121 -2.94 9.79 25.39
N ASN A 122 -3.09 11.11 25.23
CA ASN A 122 -3.13 12.06 26.34
C ASN A 122 -4.50 12.18 27.01
N GLY A 123 -5.54 11.51 26.46
CA GLY A 123 -6.90 11.48 26.98
C GLY A 123 -7.88 12.47 26.33
N ASP A 124 -7.42 13.35 25.44
CA ASP A 124 -8.29 14.25 24.68
C ASP A 124 -9.22 13.41 23.76
N PRO A 125 -10.46 13.87 23.49
CA PRO A 125 -11.33 13.18 22.51
C PRO A 125 -10.76 13.31 21.10
N VAL A 126 -10.97 12.30 20.28
CA VAL A 126 -10.75 12.41 18.83
C VAL A 126 -12.01 12.96 18.20
N THR A 127 -11.90 14.06 17.49
CA THR A 127 -13.05 14.80 16.94
C THR A 127 -12.95 14.97 15.42
N ALA A 128 -14.05 15.40 14.80
CA ALA A 128 -14.09 15.72 13.37
C ALA A 128 -13.10 16.84 12.99
N GLU A 129 -12.84 17.78 13.91
CA GLU A 129 -11.85 18.86 13.70
C GLU A 129 -10.41 18.33 13.58
N ASP A 130 -10.07 17.22 14.23
CA ASP A 130 -8.75 16.59 14.06
C ASP A 130 -8.55 16.11 12.63
N PHE A 131 -9.59 15.56 12.00
CA PHE A 131 -9.58 15.17 10.59
C PHE A 131 -9.55 16.38 9.66
N VAL A 132 -10.36 17.41 9.92
CA VAL A 132 -10.33 18.67 9.16
C VAL A 132 -8.93 19.27 9.17
N TYR A 133 -8.32 19.41 10.35
CA TYR A 133 -6.96 19.90 10.49
C TYR A 133 -5.94 19.07 9.69
N SER A 134 -6.01 17.75 9.82
CA SER A 134 -5.03 16.84 9.23
C SER A 134 -5.12 16.79 7.69
N PHE A 135 -6.33 16.82 7.15
CA PHE A 135 -6.55 16.86 5.71
C PHE A 135 -6.11 18.19 5.10
N LYS A 136 -6.44 19.32 5.75
CA LYS A 136 -5.94 20.66 5.35
C LYS A 136 -4.41 20.72 5.42
N ARG A 137 -3.80 20.11 6.45
CA ARG A 137 -2.34 20.03 6.59
C ARG A 137 -1.71 19.19 5.46
N ALA A 138 -2.35 18.12 5.02
CA ALA A 138 -1.82 17.24 3.99
C ALA A 138 -1.74 17.93 2.61
N VAL A 139 -2.65 18.86 2.29
CA VAL A 139 -2.65 19.61 1.02
C VAL A 139 -1.94 20.96 1.11
N ASP A 140 -1.65 21.47 2.32
CA ASP A 140 -0.99 22.77 2.53
C ASP A 140 0.45 22.73 1.99
N PRO A 141 0.81 23.59 1.01
CA PRO A 141 2.18 23.68 0.50
C PRO A 141 3.22 23.93 1.60
N ALA A 142 2.84 24.61 2.69
CA ALA A 142 3.73 24.85 3.83
C ALA A 142 4.11 23.56 4.59
N THR A 143 3.29 22.52 4.51
CA THR A 143 3.62 21.20 5.05
C THR A 143 4.68 20.50 4.22
N ALA A 144 4.75 20.79 2.91
CA ALA A 144 5.59 20.09 1.94
C ALA A 144 5.41 18.57 2.00
N SER A 145 4.14 18.13 1.97
CA SER A 145 3.81 16.70 1.97
C SER A 145 4.23 16.06 0.67
N PRO A 146 5.06 15.00 0.67
CA PRO A 146 5.39 14.27 -0.54
C PRO A 146 4.20 13.47 -1.10
N TYR A 147 3.12 13.37 -0.32
CA TYR A 147 1.90 12.63 -0.65
C TYR A 147 0.65 13.54 -0.78
N SER A 148 0.82 14.85 -0.93
CA SER A 148 -0.32 15.79 -1.11
C SER A 148 -1.20 15.41 -2.30
N TRP A 149 -0.58 14.96 -3.41
CA TRP A 149 -1.25 14.48 -4.62
C TRP A 149 -2.28 13.36 -4.35
N TYR A 150 -2.14 12.61 -3.22
CA TYR A 150 -3.12 11.59 -2.85
C TYR A 150 -4.51 12.16 -2.62
N LEU A 151 -4.61 13.36 -2.02
CA LEU A 151 -5.87 14.04 -1.80
C LEU A 151 -6.43 14.63 -3.10
N GLU A 152 -5.57 15.09 -4.02
CA GLU A 152 -5.97 15.45 -5.39
C GLU A 152 -6.55 14.24 -6.13
N MET A 153 -5.88 13.08 -6.06
CA MET A 153 -6.35 11.84 -6.67
C MET A 153 -7.73 11.40 -6.15
N THR A 154 -8.06 11.71 -4.88
CA THR A 154 -9.42 11.48 -4.35
C THR A 154 -10.48 12.37 -4.99
N THR A 155 -10.08 13.35 -5.82
CA THR A 155 -10.92 14.44 -6.34
C THR A 155 -11.56 15.30 -5.24
N MET A 156 -10.89 15.40 -4.08
CA MET A 156 -11.38 16.24 -2.99
C MET A 156 -11.44 17.71 -3.44
N LYS A 157 -12.58 18.34 -3.21
CA LYS A 157 -12.86 19.69 -3.70
C LYS A 157 -11.75 20.67 -3.32
N ASN A 158 -11.22 21.39 -4.30
CA ASN A 158 -10.14 22.36 -4.23
C ASN A 158 -8.76 21.80 -3.84
N ALA A 159 -8.57 20.47 -3.74
CA ALA A 159 -7.27 19.90 -3.33
C ALA A 159 -6.15 20.27 -4.30
N ASP A 160 -6.38 20.17 -5.61
CA ASP A 160 -5.45 20.52 -6.68
C ASP A 160 -5.05 22.00 -6.69
N GLU A 161 -6.03 22.92 -6.55
CA GLU A 161 -5.79 24.35 -6.51
C GLU A 161 -5.01 24.77 -5.24
N ILE A 162 -5.26 24.11 -4.10
CA ILE A 162 -4.52 24.34 -2.85
C ILE A 162 -3.08 23.84 -2.97
N ILE A 163 -2.87 22.61 -3.46
CA ILE A 163 -1.54 22.01 -3.67
C ILE A 163 -0.73 22.88 -4.65
N ALA A 164 -1.37 23.41 -5.68
CA ALA A 164 -0.76 24.34 -6.63
C ALA A 164 -0.48 25.76 -6.06
N GLY A 165 -0.87 26.03 -4.82
CA GLY A 165 -0.72 27.35 -4.17
C GLY A 165 -1.66 28.44 -4.71
N LYS A 166 -2.74 28.06 -5.39
CA LYS A 166 -3.71 28.99 -6.00
C LYS A 166 -4.94 29.25 -5.14
N ALA A 167 -5.21 28.37 -4.17
CA ALA A 167 -6.33 28.50 -3.24
C ALA A 167 -5.86 28.37 -1.78
N ASP A 168 -6.63 28.94 -0.85
CA ASP A 168 -6.39 28.79 0.58
C ASP A 168 -6.82 27.39 1.05
N LYS A 169 -6.03 26.74 1.90
CA LYS A 169 -6.32 25.43 2.49
C LYS A 169 -7.66 25.37 3.22
N GLU A 170 -8.16 26.51 3.71
CA GLU A 170 -9.47 26.60 4.37
C GLU A 170 -10.63 26.32 3.40
N THR A 171 -10.38 26.35 2.08
CA THR A 171 -11.38 26.05 1.04
C THR A 171 -11.48 24.58 0.69
N LEU A 172 -10.63 23.71 1.28
CA LEU A 172 -10.68 22.28 1.05
C LEU A 172 -12.08 21.73 1.37
N GLY A 173 -12.57 20.80 0.53
CA GLY A 173 -13.90 20.18 0.66
C GLY A 173 -14.06 19.29 1.90
N VAL A 174 -13.63 19.73 3.09
CA VAL A 174 -13.78 19.00 4.35
C VAL A 174 -14.37 19.90 5.42
N LYS A 175 -15.25 19.36 6.27
CA LYS A 175 -15.82 20.11 7.39
C LYS A 175 -16.25 19.19 8.53
N ALA A 176 -16.17 19.68 9.74
CA ALA A 176 -16.86 19.14 10.90
C ALA A 176 -18.28 19.73 10.92
N LEU A 177 -19.30 18.87 10.88
CA LEU A 177 -20.70 19.29 11.05
C LEU A 177 -21.04 19.43 12.53
N ASP A 178 -20.40 18.60 13.36
CA ASP A 178 -20.33 18.64 14.80
C ASP A 178 -19.05 17.89 15.25
N ASP A 179 -18.84 17.72 16.55
CA ASP A 179 -17.62 17.09 17.08
C ASP A 179 -17.40 15.64 16.58
N TYR A 180 -18.45 14.95 16.16
CA TYR A 180 -18.41 13.52 15.76
C TYR A 180 -18.99 13.25 14.37
N THR A 181 -19.19 14.29 13.57
CA THR A 181 -19.67 14.17 12.20
C THR A 181 -18.72 14.89 11.25
N PHE A 182 -17.92 14.11 10.53
CA PHE A 182 -16.95 14.58 9.54
C PHE A 182 -17.52 14.41 8.13
N GLN A 183 -17.50 15.46 7.33
CA GLN A 183 -18.00 15.42 5.94
C GLN A 183 -16.91 15.80 4.95
N VAL A 184 -16.86 15.05 3.84
CA VAL A 184 -15.97 15.29 2.70
C VAL A 184 -16.80 15.52 1.46
N GLU A 185 -16.46 16.55 0.68
CA GLU A 185 -17.04 16.89 -0.62
C GLU A 185 -15.99 16.66 -1.72
N LEU A 186 -16.34 15.85 -2.74
CA LEU A 186 -15.52 15.56 -3.91
C LEU A 186 -16.04 16.34 -5.12
N GLU A 187 -15.19 16.68 -6.05
CA GLU A 187 -15.58 17.29 -7.34
C GLU A 187 -16.21 16.27 -8.28
N THR A 188 -15.73 15.04 -8.23
CA THR A 188 -16.19 13.93 -9.06
C THR A 188 -16.62 12.75 -8.18
N ALA A 189 -17.61 11.98 -8.62
CA ALA A 189 -18.03 10.77 -7.91
C ALA A 189 -16.94 9.70 -7.93
N VAL A 190 -16.51 9.25 -6.74
CA VAL A 190 -15.49 8.20 -6.55
C VAL A 190 -16.09 7.06 -5.72
N PRO A 191 -16.56 5.97 -6.34
CA PRO A 191 -17.22 4.87 -5.64
C PRO A 191 -16.32 4.15 -4.61
N TYR A 192 -15.01 4.18 -4.80
CA TYR A 192 -14.02 3.54 -3.93
C TYR A 192 -13.36 4.52 -2.92
N PHE A 193 -13.90 5.73 -2.75
CA PHE A 193 -13.35 6.77 -1.86
C PHE A 193 -13.13 6.28 -0.42
N VAL A 194 -14.07 5.51 0.13
CA VAL A 194 -13.95 5.02 1.53
C VAL A 194 -12.74 4.09 1.69
N VAL A 195 -12.43 3.26 0.69
CA VAL A 195 -11.24 2.39 0.72
C VAL A 195 -9.96 3.22 0.78
N MET A 196 -9.93 4.36 0.07
CA MET A 196 -8.80 5.29 0.08
C MET A 196 -8.56 5.91 1.45
N MET A 197 -9.58 6.03 2.30
CA MET A 197 -9.46 6.60 3.65
C MET A 197 -8.70 5.70 4.65
N GLY A 198 -8.30 4.50 4.24
CA GLY A 198 -7.40 3.62 5.01
C GLY A 198 -5.90 3.94 4.86
N HIS A 199 -5.53 4.88 3.99
CA HIS A 199 -4.14 5.22 3.72
C HIS A 199 -3.49 6.02 4.86
N THR A 200 -2.15 5.91 4.95
CA THR A 200 -1.35 6.57 6.01
C THR A 200 -1.48 8.09 5.99
N THR A 201 -1.46 8.73 4.82
CA THR A 201 -1.47 10.19 4.66
C THR A 201 -2.72 10.87 5.22
N VAL A 202 -3.87 10.17 5.19
CA VAL A 202 -5.16 10.69 5.68
C VAL A 202 -5.43 10.36 7.16
N LYS A 203 -4.45 9.85 7.89
CA LYS A 203 -4.57 9.64 9.33
C LYS A 203 -4.53 10.98 10.08
N PRO A 204 -5.33 11.12 11.14
CA PRO A 204 -5.36 12.34 11.94
C PRO A 204 -4.08 12.52 12.74
N VAL A 205 -3.69 13.76 12.97
CA VAL A 205 -2.61 14.15 13.88
C VAL A 205 -3.15 15.12 14.94
N HIS A 206 -2.62 15.04 16.16
CA HIS A 206 -3.06 15.86 17.28
C HIS A 206 -2.59 17.30 17.09
N LYS A 207 -3.48 18.20 16.70
CA LYS A 207 -3.20 19.61 16.35
C LYS A 207 -2.33 20.32 17.39
N ALA A 208 -2.75 20.29 18.65
CA ALA A 208 -2.05 20.99 19.73
C ALA A 208 -0.59 20.52 19.90
N THR A 209 -0.33 19.23 19.67
CA THR A 209 1.02 18.64 19.73
C THR A 209 1.87 19.10 18.55
N VAL A 210 1.31 19.06 17.34
CA VAL A 210 2.00 19.51 16.12
C VAL A 210 2.35 20.99 16.21
N GLU A 211 1.42 21.84 16.60
CA GLU A 211 1.64 23.27 16.73
C GLU A 211 2.65 23.63 17.84
N LYS A 212 2.62 22.90 18.95
CA LYS A 212 3.52 23.14 20.10
C LYS A 212 4.97 22.74 19.81
N TYR A 213 5.18 21.60 19.14
CA TYR A 213 6.53 21.02 19.03
C TYR A 213 7.12 21.10 17.62
N GLY A 214 6.35 21.56 16.62
CA GLY A 214 6.78 21.63 15.22
C GLY A 214 7.30 20.26 14.76
N GLU A 215 8.43 20.21 14.07
CA GLU A 215 9.01 18.92 13.57
C GLU A 215 9.38 17.91 14.67
N LYS A 216 9.45 18.34 15.92
CA LYS A 216 9.77 17.46 17.06
C LYS A 216 8.55 16.74 17.64
N TRP A 217 7.35 16.94 17.07
CA TRP A 217 6.14 16.32 17.57
C TRP A 217 6.16 14.78 17.45
N THR A 218 6.95 14.25 16.50
CA THR A 218 7.12 12.80 16.29
C THR A 218 8.12 12.14 17.24
N LYS A 219 8.80 12.91 18.11
CA LYS A 219 9.70 12.34 19.12
C LYS A 219 8.92 11.60 20.21
N PRO A 220 9.45 10.49 20.78
CA PRO A 220 8.74 9.70 21.78
C PRO A 220 8.15 10.51 22.93
N GLU A 221 8.89 11.50 23.43
CA GLU A 221 8.47 12.37 24.53
C GLU A 221 7.34 13.34 24.19
N ASN A 222 7.07 13.55 22.90
CA ASN A 222 6.06 14.49 22.41
C ASN A 222 4.90 13.81 21.68
N PHE A 223 5.08 12.56 21.25
CA PHE A 223 4.13 11.89 20.36
C PHE A 223 2.79 11.65 21.06
N VAL A 224 1.72 12.18 20.49
CA VAL A 224 0.34 11.92 20.90
C VAL A 224 -0.37 11.25 19.72
N GLY A 225 -0.72 9.97 19.88
CA GLY A 225 -1.39 9.17 18.88
C GLY A 225 -2.76 8.69 19.35
N ASN A 226 -3.58 8.24 18.40
CA ASN A 226 -4.91 7.67 18.66
C ASN A 226 -5.00 6.18 18.24
N GLY A 227 -3.86 5.57 17.89
CA GLY A 227 -3.79 4.16 17.52
C GLY A 227 -3.74 3.23 18.73
N ALA A 228 -3.67 1.93 18.46
CA ALA A 228 -3.66 0.88 19.49
C ALA A 228 -2.39 0.89 20.36
N PHE A 229 -1.30 1.50 19.89
CA PHE A 229 -0.05 1.59 20.61
C PHE A 229 0.43 3.03 20.76
N VAL A 230 1.22 3.28 21.79
CA VAL A 230 1.95 4.54 22.01
C VAL A 230 3.44 4.33 21.81
N LEU A 231 4.09 5.33 21.20
CA LEU A 231 5.53 5.34 20.96
C LEU A 231 6.27 5.48 22.30
N LYS A 232 7.04 4.48 22.66
CA LYS A 232 7.79 4.46 23.92
C LYS A 232 9.24 4.88 23.72
N ASN A 233 9.85 4.40 22.63
CA ASN A 233 11.25 4.65 22.34
C ASN A 233 11.51 4.59 20.83
N TRP A 234 12.41 5.42 20.34
CA TRP A 234 12.90 5.39 18.97
C TRP A 234 14.40 5.67 18.98
N VAL A 235 15.18 4.62 18.81
CA VAL A 235 16.63 4.68 18.66
C VAL A 235 16.95 4.45 17.18
N VAL A 236 17.34 5.52 16.50
CA VAL A 236 17.59 5.52 15.05
C VAL A 236 18.58 4.41 14.67
N ASN A 237 18.27 3.66 13.62
CA ASN A 237 19.01 2.50 13.13
C ASN A 237 19.12 1.32 14.12
N GLU A 238 18.37 1.33 15.20
CA GLU A 238 18.38 0.25 16.18
C GLU A 238 16.99 -0.35 16.40
N ARG A 239 16.02 0.46 16.86
CA ARG A 239 14.67 -0.02 17.14
C ARG A 239 13.64 1.08 17.37
N ILE A 240 12.39 0.72 17.13
CA ILE A 240 11.22 1.48 17.56
C ILE A 240 10.41 0.58 18.49
N GLU A 241 10.16 1.04 19.72
CA GLU A 241 9.42 0.31 20.75
C GLU A 241 8.10 1.00 21.06
N MET A 242 7.04 0.20 21.13
CA MET A 242 5.68 0.65 21.42
C MET A 242 5.04 -0.23 22.50
N VAL A 243 4.14 0.36 23.28
CA VAL A 243 3.34 -0.33 24.30
C VAL A 243 1.86 -0.02 24.05
N PRO A 244 0.92 -0.84 24.56
CA PRO A 244 -0.52 -0.58 24.39
C PRO A 244 -0.92 0.84 24.79
N ASN A 245 -1.83 1.43 24.03
CA ASN A 245 -2.48 2.68 24.35
C ASN A 245 -3.71 2.40 25.20
N GLU A 246 -3.62 2.60 26.52
CA GLU A 246 -4.72 2.37 27.46
C GLU A 246 -5.96 3.25 27.18
N LYS A 247 -5.82 4.28 26.31
CA LYS A 247 -6.91 5.16 25.91
C LYS A 247 -7.53 4.77 24.56
N TYR A 248 -6.95 3.77 23.89
CA TYR A 248 -7.48 3.29 22.61
C TYR A 248 -8.86 2.65 22.84
N TRP A 249 -9.84 3.01 22.02
CA TRP A 249 -11.24 2.60 22.20
C TRP A 249 -11.44 1.07 22.19
N ASP A 250 -10.59 0.35 21.46
CA ASP A 250 -10.64 -1.12 21.34
C ASP A 250 -9.48 -1.81 22.07
N ASN A 251 -8.91 -1.15 23.09
CA ASN A 251 -7.74 -1.64 23.81
C ASN A 251 -7.98 -3.01 24.49
N ASP A 252 -9.21 -3.30 24.88
CA ASP A 252 -9.57 -4.59 25.50
C ASP A 252 -9.30 -5.79 24.57
N LYS A 253 -9.20 -5.56 23.26
CA LYS A 253 -8.80 -6.56 22.26
C LYS A 253 -7.30 -6.62 22.01
N THR A 254 -6.52 -5.70 22.52
CA THR A 254 -5.07 -5.67 22.35
C THR A 254 -4.40 -6.60 23.35
N VAL A 255 -3.85 -7.72 22.89
CA VAL A 255 -3.21 -8.75 23.75
C VAL A 255 -1.73 -8.48 23.94
N LEU A 256 -1.06 -7.97 22.92
CA LEU A 256 0.37 -7.68 22.99
C LEU A 256 0.66 -6.56 23.97
N THR A 257 1.64 -6.77 24.85
CA THR A 257 2.08 -5.80 25.86
C THR A 257 3.25 -4.95 25.39
N LYS A 258 3.91 -5.34 24.27
CA LYS A 258 5.02 -4.63 23.67
C LYS A 258 5.16 -5.03 22.19
N VAL A 259 5.45 -4.04 21.34
CA VAL A 259 5.80 -4.26 19.93
C VAL A 259 7.13 -3.56 19.65
N THR A 260 8.05 -4.27 19.00
CA THR A 260 9.36 -3.75 18.62
C THR A 260 9.57 -3.93 17.12
N PHE A 261 9.87 -2.84 16.43
CA PHE A 261 10.29 -2.84 15.03
C PHE A 261 11.80 -2.69 14.95
N LEU A 262 12.44 -3.54 14.15
CA LEU A 262 13.90 -3.52 13.94
C LEU A 262 14.20 -3.15 12.48
N PRO A 263 14.95 -2.07 12.22
CA PRO A 263 15.34 -1.65 10.87
C PRO A 263 16.51 -2.51 10.36
N ILE A 264 16.23 -3.76 9.96
CA ILE A 264 17.25 -4.72 9.54
C ILE A 264 17.28 -4.77 8.02
N GLU A 265 18.23 -4.07 7.38
CA GLU A 265 18.39 -4.03 5.93
C GLU A 265 18.95 -5.33 5.34
N ASN A 266 19.78 -6.05 6.10
CA ASN A 266 20.39 -7.29 5.65
C ASN A 266 19.45 -8.47 5.89
N GLN A 267 18.93 -9.05 4.80
CA GLN A 267 17.94 -10.15 4.85
C GLN A 267 18.50 -11.43 5.51
N VAL A 268 19.81 -11.69 5.41
CA VAL A 268 20.44 -12.84 6.08
C VAL A 268 20.48 -12.61 7.59
N ALA A 269 20.77 -11.37 8.03
CA ALA A 269 20.73 -11.03 9.46
C ALA A 269 19.30 -11.13 10.00
N ASP A 270 18.29 -10.64 9.26
CA ASP A 270 16.87 -10.74 9.63
C ASP A 270 16.44 -12.21 9.76
N MET A 271 16.74 -13.04 8.75
CA MET A 271 16.52 -14.49 8.79
C MET A 271 17.20 -15.17 9.97
N ASN A 272 18.49 -14.86 10.23
CA ASN A 272 19.24 -15.49 11.31
C ASN A 272 18.68 -15.12 12.69
N ARG A 273 18.22 -13.89 12.89
CA ARG A 273 17.52 -13.49 14.13
C ARG A 273 16.22 -14.25 14.32
N PHE A 274 15.47 -14.48 13.24
CA PHE A 274 14.28 -15.33 13.32
C PHE A 274 14.63 -16.78 13.73
N LEU A 275 15.59 -17.39 13.08
CA LEU A 275 16.04 -18.76 13.40
C LEU A 275 16.63 -18.89 14.80
N ALA A 276 17.17 -17.81 15.36
CA ALA A 276 17.62 -17.72 16.76
C ALA A 276 16.47 -17.48 17.76
N GLY A 277 15.23 -17.23 17.28
CA GLY A 277 14.07 -16.90 18.11
C GLY A 277 14.10 -15.48 18.68
N GLU A 278 14.86 -14.57 18.08
CA GLU A 278 14.97 -13.17 18.51
C GLU A 278 13.87 -12.29 17.92
N ILE A 279 13.27 -12.69 16.81
CA ILE A 279 12.15 -12.00 16.16
C ILE A 279 11.03 -12.98 15.80
N ASP A 280 9.79 -12.51 15.75
CA ASP A 280 8.59 -13.31 15.49
C ASP A 280 8.27 -13.40 14.02
N PHE A 281 8.66 -12.43 13.19
CA PHE A 281 8.63 -12.52 11.73
C PHE A 281 9.62 -11.58 11.06
N THR A 282 10.14 -12.03 9.92
CA THR A 282 11.08 -11.26 9.09
C THR A 282 10.36 -10.22 8.23
N TYR A 283 11.08 -9.21 7.78
CA TYR A 283 10.57 -8.30 6.74
C TYR A 283 10.51 -8.99 5.38
N GLU A 284 11.61 -9.65 5.01
CA GLU A 284 11.78 -10.48 3.82
C GLU A 284 12.75 -11.62 4.13
N ILE A 285 12.92 -12.56 3.20
CA ILE A 285 13.91 -13.63 3.29
C ILE A 285 14.87 -13.61 2.09
N PRO A 286 16.16 -13.99 2.28
CA PRO A 286 17.12 -14.04 1.19
C PRO A 286 16.75 -15.15 0.19
N ASN A 287 16.77 -14.83 -1.10
CA ASN A 287 16.35 -15.74 -2.18
C ASN A 287 17.17 -17.03 -2.22
N GLU A 288 18.48 -16.96 -1.97
CA GLU A 288 19.38 -18.11 -1.96
C GLU A 288 19.08 -19.12 -0.86
N HIS A 289 18.39 -18.69 0.19
CA HIS A 289 17.98 -19.57 1.30
C HIS A 289 16.56 -20.12 1.14
N PHE A 290 15.78 -19.64 0.17
CA PHE A 290 14.35 -19.95 0.03
C PHE A 290 14.10 -21.47 -0.08
N ARG A 291 14.80 -22.18 -0.99
CA ARG A 291 14.63 -23.64 -1.15
C ARG A 291 14.98 -24.42 0.11
N ARG A 292 15.99 -23.99 0.85
CA ARG A 292 16.36 -24.57 2.14
C ARG A 292 15.25 -24.35 3.15
N LEU A 293 14.76 -23.12 3.27
CA LEU A 293 13.68 -22.76 4.20
C LEU A 293 12.36 -23.49 3.88
N GLN A 294 12.02 -23.71 2.61
CA GLN A 294 10.86 -24.54 2.24
C GLN A 294 10.95 -25.96 2.82
N LYS A 295 12.14 -26.50 2.95
CA LYS A 295 12.36 -27.83 3.49
C LYS A 295 12.50 -27.85 5.01
N ASP A 296 13.27 -26.90 5.55
CA ASP A 296 13.70 -26.92 6.96
C ASP A 296 12.68 -26.20 7.87
N GLU A 297 11.95 -25.20 7.33
CA GLU A 297 11.02 -24.31 8.06
C GLU A 297 9.63 -24.23 7.38
N PRO A 298 9.01 -25.35 6.97
CA PRO A 298 7.77 -25.31 6.19
C PRO A 298 6.59 -24.68 6.95
N GLU A 299 6.55 -24.80 8.27
CA GLU A 299 5.50 -24.24 9.12
C GLU A 299 5.68 -22.74 9.37
N SER A 300 6.93 -22.26 9.27
CA SER A 300 7.28 -20.84 9.45
C SER A 300 7.22 -20.05 8.15
N LEU A 301 7.32 -20.73 6.98
CA LEU A 301 7.41 -20.06 5.69
C LEU A 301 6.04 -19.60 5.20
N SER A 302 5.81 -18.29 5.20
CA SER A 302 4.62 -17.64 4.65
C SER A 302 4.94 -17.05 3.27
N ILE A 303 4.14 -17.41 2.25
CA ILE A 303 4.23 -16.87 0.89
C ILE A 303 2.84 -16.43 0.47
N LYS A 304 2.69 -15.14 0.11
CA LYS A 304 1.43 -14.61 -0.39
C LYS A 304 1.67 -13.63 -1.55
N GLY A 305 0.67 -13.45 -2.42
CA GLY A 305 0.68 -12.37 -3.40
C GLY A 305 0.76 -11.01 -2.69
N ASP A 306 1.46 -10.07 -3.31
CA ASP A 306 1.61 -8.72 -2.81
C ASP A 306 1.13 -7.73 -3.89
N LEU A 307 0.33 -6.74 -3.51
CA LEU A 307 -0.24 -5.74 -4.42
C LEU A 307 0.84 -4.75 -4.84
N CYS A 308 1.94 -5.27 -5.41
CA CYS A 308 3.12 -4.48 -5.73
C CYS A 308 3.73 -4.88 -7.07
N THR A 309 4.31 -3.91 -7.77
CA THR A 309 5.11 -4.12 -8.98
C THR A 309 6.51 -3.52 -8.82
N TYR A 310 7.52 -4.29 -9.17
CA TYR A 310 8.92 -3.85 -9.28
C TYR A 310 9.20 -3.39 -10.71
N TYR A 311 9.78 -2.21 -10.85
CA TYR A 311 10.11 -1.65 -12.17
C TYR A 311 11.34 -0.75 -12.09
N TYR A 312 11.89 -0.39 -13.24
CA TYR A 312 12.83 0.71 -13.38
C TYR A 312 12.14 1.91 -13.98
N ILE A 313 12.47 3.10 -13.47
CA ILE A 313 12.05 4.38 -14.03
C ILE A 313 13.19 4.94 -14.89
N PHE A 314 12.82 5.62 -15.98
CA PHE A 314 13.75 6.36 -16.82
C PHE A 314 13.48 7.86 -16.68
N ASN A 315 14.52 8.66 -16.48
CA ASN A 315 14.35 10.11 -16.41
C ASN A 315 14.08 10.67 -17.81
N THR A 316 12.81 10.74 -18.19
CA THR A 316 12.39 11.17 -19.53
C THR A 316 12.75 12.62 -19.87
N ASN A 317 13.14 13.43 -18.87
CA ASN A 317 13.60 14.80 -19.04
C ASN A 317 15.10 14.89 -19.37
N LYS A 318 15.83 13.77 -19.31
CA LYS A 318 17.26 13.71 -19.60
C LYS A 318 17.53 12.92 -20.89
N LYS A 319 18.47 13.42 -21.69
CA LYS A 319 19.03 12.62 -22.79
C LYS A 319 19.88 11.49 -22.23
N PRO A 320 19.82 10.29 -22.84
CA PRO A 320 19.02 9.94 -24.03
C PRO A 320 17.65 9.33 -23.69
N PHE A 321 17.17 9.42 -22.46
CA PHE A 321 15.92 8.81 -22.03
C PHE A 321 14.67 9.58 -22.48
N ASP A 322 14.81 10.76 -23.10
CA ASP A 322 13.78 11.46 -23.85
C ASP A 322 13.37 10.69 -25.12
N ASP A 323 14.26 9.84 -25.66
CA ASP A 323 13.96 8.97 -26.81
C ASP A 323 13.27 7.66 -26.39
N VAL A 324 12.05 7.45 -26.85
CA VAL A 324 11.26 6.24 -26.56
C VAL A 324 11.94 4.95 -27.06
N ARG A 325 12.75 5.02 -28.13
CA ARG A 325 13.48 3.87 -28.69
C ARG A 325 14.51 3.36 -27.68
N VAL A 326 15.20 4.27 -26.99
CA VAL A 326 16.16 3.93 -25.92
C VAL A 326 15.45 3.24 -24.75
N ARG A 327 14.35 3.81 -24.28
CA ARG A 327 13.58 3.23 -23.15
C ARG A 327 13.05 1.83 -23.47
N LYS A 328 12.47 1.66 -24.69
CA LYS A 328 12.00 0.35 -25.15
C LYS A 328 13.14 -0.66 -25.26
N ALA A 329 14.27 -0.28 -25.84
CA ALA A 329 15.42 -1.16 -25.96
C ALA A 329 15.90 -1.67 -24.59
N LEU A 330 16.01 -0.78 -23.60
CA LEU A 330 16.40 -1.15 -22.25
C LEU A 330 15.37 -2.07 -21.59
N SER A 331 14.08 -1.79 -21.73
CA SER A 331 13.02 -2.65 -21.16
C SER A 331 12.98 -4.04 -21.83
N TYR A 332 13.13 -4.11 -23.16
CA TYR A 332 13.05 -5.36 -23.91
C TYR A 332 14.22 -6.31 -23.60
N ALA A 333 15.41 -5.75 -23.36
CA ALA A 333 16.61 -6.51 -23.06
C ALA A 333 16.67 -7.03 -21.60
N ILE A 334 15.65 -6.80 -20.79
CA ILE A 334 15.55 -7.39 -19.44
C ILE A 334 14.88 -8.77 -19.56
N ASP A 335 15.63 -9.83 -19.25
CA ASP A 335 15.10 -11.19 -19.15
C ASP A 335 14.39 -11.39 -17.80
N ARG A 336 13.08 -11.23 -17.82
CA ARG A 336 12.22 -11.29 -16.63
C ARG A 336 12.11 -12.70 -16.08
N ASP A 337 12.20 -13.71 -16.94
CA ASP A 337 12.11 -15.11 -16.53
C ASP A 337 13.36 -15.54 -15.75
N ILE A 338 14.54 -15.05 -16.15
CA ILE A 338 15.78 -15.25 -15.36
C ILE A 338 15.65 -14.56 -14.00
N ILE A 339 15.12 -13.33 -13.95
CA ILE A 339 14.96 -12.60 -12.68
C ILE A 339 13.98 -13.33 -11.75
N THR A 340 12.79 -13.66 -12.25
CA THR A 340 11.73 -14.24 -11.40
C THR A 340 11.98 -15.71 -11.05
N GLY A 341 12.52 -16.50 -11.99
CA GLY A 341 12.73 -17.94 -11.82
C GLY A 341 14.07 -18.30 -11.20
N ALA A 342 15.18 -17.79 -11.78
CA ALA A 342 16.52 -18.20 -11.37
C ALA A 342 17.09 -17.33 -10.23
N LEU A 343 16.85 -16.01 -10.26
CA LEU A 343 17.42 -15.09 -9.28
C LEU A 343 16.57 -14.98 -8.02
N LEU A 344 15.27 -14.79 -8.14
CA LEU A 344 14.34 -14.63 -7.02
C LEU A 344 13.75 -15.99 -6.57
N GLY A 345 13.05 -16.69 -7.44
CA GLY A 345 12.59 -18.05 -7.26
C GLY A 345 11.54 -18.28 -6.16
N GLN A 346 10.90 -17.23 -5.66
CA GLN A 346 9.94 -17.28 -4.55
C GLN A 346 8.47 -17.22 -5.00
N GLY A 347 8.22 -17.29 -6.32
CA GLY A 347 6.87 -17.23 -6.90
C GLY A 347 6.52 -15.88 -7.54
N GLN A 348 7.47 -14.95 -7.62
CA GLN A 348 7.30 -13.70 -8.37
C GLN A 348 6.94 -14.01 -9.83
N LYS A 349 6.06 -13.20 -10.42
CA LYS A 349 5.66 -13.31 -11.81
C LYS A 349 6.35 -12.24 -12.66
N PRO A 350 6.81 -12.55 -13.90
CA PRO A 350 7.26 -11.53 -14.84
C PRO A 350 6.19 -10.44 -15.05
N ALA A 351 6.57 -9.16 -15.01
CA ALA A 351 5.67 -8.05 -15.29
C ALA A 351 6.02 -7.35 -16.60
N TYR A 352 4.99 -7.12 -17.41
CA TYR A 352 5.05 -6.38 -18.68
C TYR A 352 4.14 -5.15 -18.67
N PHE A 353 3.46 -4.89 -17.57
CA PHE A 353 2.54 -3.79 -17.28
C PHE A 353 2.74 -3.35 -15.82
N LEU A 354 2.21 -2.17 -15.47
CA LEU A 354 2.41 -1.59 -14.14
C LEU A 354 1.50 -2.21 -13.07
N THR A 355 0.20 -2.28 -13.37
CA THR A 355 -0.83 -2.72 -12.43
C THR A 355 -0.79 -4.23 -12.24
N PRO A 356 -0.56 -4.78 -11.02
CA PRO A 356 -0.45 -6.24 -10.82
C PRO A 356 -1.74 -6.99 -11.14
N GLU A 357 -1.61 -8.26 -11.58
CA GLU A 357 -2.76 -9.15 -11.87
C GLU A 357 -3.66 -9.41 -10.65
N ILE A 358 -3.13 -9.24 -9.43
CA ILE A 358 -3.87 -9.47 -8.18
C ILE A 358 -4.81 -8.30 -7.82
N THR A 359 -4.73 -7.19 -8.57
CA THR A 359 -5.57 -6.01 -8.34
C THR A 359 -7.05 -6.34 -8.56
N ALA A 360 -7.89 -5.94 -7.62
CA ALA A 360 -9.33 -6.17 -7.71
C ALA A 360 -9.95 -5.54 -8.97
N ASN A 361 -10.87 -6.26 -9.60
CA ASN A 361 -11.61 -5.82 -10.78
C ASN A 361 -10.73 -5.33 -11.95
N PHE A 362 -9.52 -5.90 -12.11
CA PHE A 362 -8.62 -5.54 -13.18
C PHE A 362 -7.91 -6.76 -13.77
N ASN A 363 -8.02 -6.94 -15.10
CA ASN A 363 -7.44 -8.06 -15.82
C ASN A 363 -6.47 -7.54 -16.89
N PRO A 364 -5.18 -7.32 -16.56
CA PRO A 364 -4.22 -6.74 -17.48
C PRO A 364 -3.94 -7.64 -18.67
N VAL A 365 -3.71 -7.03 -19.83
CA VAL A 365 -3.39 -7.75 -21.06
C VAL A 365 -1.90 -7.68 -21.33
N THR A 366 -1.24 -8.83 -21.42
CA THR A 366 0.18 -8.91 -21.78
C THR A 366 0.41 -8.25 -23.14
N PRO A 367 1.23 -7.19 -23.23
CA PRO A 367 1.49 -6.48 -24.47
C PRO A 367 2.25 -7.36 -25.47
N ALA A 368 2.24 -6.95 -26.76
CA ALA A 368 2.85 -7.73 -27.84
C ALA A 368 4.32 -8.10 -27.57
N TYR A 369 5.11 -7.18 -27.05
CA TYR A 369 6.53 -7.46 -26.76
C TYR A 369 6.72 -8.50 -25.64
N GLY A 370 5.78 -8.60 -24.71
CA GLY A 370 5.80 -9.61 -23.63
C GLY A 370 5.55 -11.03 -24.14
N LYS A 371 4.95 -11.18 -25.34
CA LYS A 371 4.70 -12.48 -25.99
C LYS A 371 5.87 -12.98 -26.84
N LEU A 372 6.88 -12.13 -27.07
CA LEU A 372 8.09 -12.50 -27.79
C LEU A 372 9.04 -13.31 -26.89
N THR A 373 9.85 -14.16 -27.51
CA THR A 373 10.99 -14.79 -26.83
C THR A 373 12.03 -13.74 -26.44
N GLN A 374 12.86 -14.01 -25.43
CA GLN A 374 13.93 -13.07 -25.06
C GLN A 374 14.89 -12.77 -26.24
N LYS A 375 15.18 -13.78 -27.05
CA LYS A 375 16.03 -13.62 -28.26
C LYS A 375 15.42 -12.61 -29.26
N GLU A 376 14.11 -12.65 -29.46
CA GLU A 376 13.42 -11.71 -30.35
C GLU A 376 13.40 -10.31 -29.72
N ARG A 377 13.17 -10.21 -28.41
CA ARG A 377 13.26 -8.93 -27.69
C ARG A 377 14.66 -8.30 -27.77
N ASP A 378 15.71 -9.10 -27.59
CA ASP A 378 17.10 -8.62 -27.69
C ASP A 378 17.43 -8.13 -29.11
N ALA A 379 16.95 -8.82 -30.14
CA ALA A 379 17.14 -8.41 -31.54
C ALA A 379 16.46 -7.06 -31.82
N GLU A 380 15.22 -6.90 -31.35
CA GLU A 380 14.48 -5.63 -31.48
C GLU A 380 15.12 -4.51 -30.65
N ALA A 381 15.59 -4.80 -29.43
CA ALA A 381 16.29 -3.85 -28.60
C ALA A 381 17.55 -3.30 -29.25
N LYS A 382 18.34 -4.17 -29.91
CA LYS A 382 19.52 -3.74 -30.69
C LYS A 382 19.14 -2.82 -31.84
N ARG A 383 18.13 -3.19 -32.63
CA ARG A 383 17.63 -2.41 -33.74
C ARG A 383 17.21 -1.00 -33.29
N LEU A 384 16.46 -0.92 -32.18
CA LEU A 384 16.01 0.36 -31.61
C LEU A 384 17.16 1.24 -31.13
N LEU A 385 18.21 0.67 -30.51
CA LEU A 385 19.39 1.42 -30.08
C LEU A 385 20.20 1.93 -31.28
N GLU A 386 20.39 1.11 -32.33
CA GLU A 386 21.06 1.51 -33.54
C GLU A 386 20.34 2.66 -34.23
N GLU A 387 19.00 2.61 -34.32
CA GLU A 387 18.18 3.71 -34.86
C GLU A 387 18.24 4.98 -33.99
N ALA A 388 18.51 4.84 -32.69
CA ALA A 388 18.71 5.95 -31.75
C ALA A 388 20.18 6.48 -31.78
N GLY A 389 21.07 5.89 -32.60
CA GLY A 389 22.46 6.33 -32.78
C GLY A 389 23.48 5.66 -31.83
N PHE A 390 23.10 4.59 -31.13
CA PHE A 390 23.99 3.84 -30.25
C PHE A 390 24.45 2.54 -30.90
N SER A 391 25.73 2.20 -30.69
CA SER A 391 26.36 1.01 -31.28
C SER A 391 27.54 0.56 -30.43
N LYS A 392 28.23 -0.51 -30.86
CA LYS A 392 29.49 -0.92 -30.22
C LYS A 392 30.58 0.15 -30.26
N ALA A 393 30.61 0.99 -31.31
CA ALA A 393 31.55 2.08 -31.44
C ALA A 393 31.15 3.32 -30.61
N ASN A 394 29.85 3.48 -30.34
CA ASN A 394 29.28 4.56 -29.56
C ASN A 394 28.27 3.97 -28.55
N PRO A 395 28.73 3.27 -27.48
CA PRO A 395 27.82 2.60 -26.55
C PRO A 395 27.07 3.59 -25.68
N LEU A 396 25.81 3.31 -25.44
CA LEU A 396 25.02 4.00 -24.40
C LEU A 396 25.66 3.77 -23.04
N LYS A 397 25.83 4.86 -22.26
CA LYS A 397 26.38 4.83 -20.90
C LYS A 397 25.49 5.64 -19.98
N PHE A 398 25.15 5.10 -18.79
CA PHE A 398 24.37 5.78 -17.77
C PHE A 398 24.53 5.14 -16.40
N THR A 399 23.95 5.77 -15.38
CA THR A 399 23.93 5.28 -14.01
C THR A 399 22.54 4.71 -13.67
N LEU A 400 22.51 3.50 -13.08
CA LEU A 400 21.32 2.91 -12.47
C LEU A 400 21.39 3.07 -10.96
N LEU A 401 20.53 3.94 -10.42
CA LEU A 401 20.38 4.20 -9.00
C LEU A 401 19.47 3.14 -8.34
N TYR A 402 19.83 2.65 -7.15
CA TYR A 402 18.98 1.78 -6.34
C TYR A 402 19.21 2.03 -4.85
N ASN A 403 18.16 1.81 -4.03
CA ASN A 403 18.27 1.88 -2.57
C ASN A 403 18.90 0.60 -1.99
N THR A 404 19.51 0.72 -0.81
CA THR A 404 20.20 -0.38 -0.13
C THR A 404 19.26 -1.56 0.12
N SER A 405 19.56 -2.67 -0.53
CA SER A 405 18.93 -3.99 -0.36
C SER A 405 19.74 -5.01 -1.15
N GLU A 406 19.99 -6.18 -0.57
CA GLU A 406 20.70 -7.26 -1.26
C GLU A 406 19.97 -7.74 -2.51
N ASN A 407 18.64 -7.80 -2.48
CA ASN A 407 17.84 -8.15 -3.65
C ASN A 407 17.95 -7.11 -4.76
N HIS A 408 17.88 -5.82 -4.43
CA HIS A 408 18.01 -4.75 -5.44
C HIS A 408 19.39 -4.77 -6.08
N LYS A 409 20.45 -4.98 -5.29
CA LYS A 409 21.83 -5.11 -5.77
C LYS A 409 21.98 -6.30 -6.73
N LYS A 410 21.43 -7.47 -6.38
CA LYS A 410 21.48 -8.68 -7.22
C LYS A 410 20.73 -8.47 -8.54
N ILE A 411 19.53 -7.89 -8.50
CA ILE A 411 18.73 -7.59 -9.69
C ILE A 411 19.46 -6.56 -10.57
N ALA A 412 19.98 -5.47 -10.00
CA ALA A 412 20.71 -4.45 -10.74
C ALA A 412 21.94 -5.02 -11.43
N ALA A 413 22.72 -5.87 -10.75
CA ALA A 413 23.89 -6.54 -11.34
C ALA A 413 23.50 -7.51 -12.47
N ALA A 414 22.41 -8.26 -12.31
CA ALA A 414 21.90 -9.15 -13.35
C ALA A 414 21.46 -8.35 -14.59
N VAL A 415 20.68 -7.28 -14.41
CA VAL A 415 20.21 -6.41 -15.50
C VAL A 415 21.37 -5.68 -16.17
N GLN A 416 22.34 -5.17 -15.41
CA GLN A 416 23.59 -4.60 -15.95
C GLN A 416 24.28 -5.61 -16.89
N SER A 417 24.41 -6.89 -16.48
CA SER A 417 24.98 -7.96 -17.29
C SER A 417 24.15 -8.26 -18.55
N MET A 418 22.81 -8.29 -18.44
CA MET A 418 21.91 -8.47 -19.57
C MET A 418 22.07 -7.36 -20.60
N TRP A 419 22.07 -6.10 -20.18
CA TRP A 419 22.28 -4.94 -21.04
C TRP A 419 23.65 -4.93 -21.71
N LYS A 420 24.71 -5.25 -20.93
CA LYS A 420 26.06 -5.32 -21.50
C LYS A 420 26.22 -6.41 -22.56
N LYS A 421 25.76 -7.63 -22.24
CA LYS A 421 25.91 -8.79 -23.15
C LYS A 421 24.89 -8.79 -24.29
N GLY A 422 23.63 -8.45 -23.99
CA GLY A 422 22.52 -8.49 -24.93
C GLY A 422 22.58 -7.36 -25.95
N ILE A 423 22.80 -6.13 -25.52
CA ILE A 423 22.63 -4.93 -26.35
C ILE A 423 23.82 -3.95 -26.30
N GLY A 424 24.91 -4.28 -25.60
CA GLY A 424 26.17 -3.50 -25.62
C GLY A 424 26.12 -2.20 -24.80
N VAL A 425 25.20 -2.06 -23.86
CA VAL A 425 25.03 -0.88 -22.99
C VAL A 425 25.92 -0.97 -21.75
N ASP A 426 26.58 0.12 -21.39
CA ASP A 426 27.45 0.24 -20.22
C ASP A 426 26.70 0.97 -19.09
N VAL A 427 26.49 0.29 -17.97
CA VAL A 427 25.77 0.85 -16.81
C VAL A 427 26.68 0.89 -15.59
N THR A 428 26.70 2.03 -14.91
CA THR A 428 27.29 2.16 -13.58
C THR A 428 26.19 1.93 -12.54
N LEU A 429 26.45 1.14 -11.52
CA LEU A 429 25.50 0.91 -10.41
C LEU A 429 25.80 1.87 -9.27
N GLU A 430 24.78 2.56 -8.79
CA GLU A 430 24.85 3.49 -7.67
C GLU A 430 23.89 3.07 -6.56
N ASN A 431 24.40 2.92 -5.33
CA ASN A 431 23.62 2.58 -4.16
C ASN A 431 23.49 3.77 -3.22
N GLN A 432 22.28 4.00 -2.72
CA GLN A 432 22.01 5.02 -1.71
C GLN A 432 21.16 4.43 -0.58
N GLU A 433 21.35 4.97 0.64
CA GLU A 433 20.47 4.71 1.77
C GLU A 433 19.03 5.23 1.47
N TRP A 434 18.02 4.64 2.12
CA TRP A 434 16.60 4.84 1.76
C TRP A 434 16.18 6.30 1.68
N LYS A 435 16.44 7.11 2.72
CA LYS A 435 16.04 8.51 2.73
C LYS A 435 16.73 9.32 1.64
N THR A 436 18.05 9.16 1.50
CA THR A 436 18.83 9.84 0.45
C THR A 436 18.36 9.42 -0.95
N TYR A 437 18.02 8.14 -1.11
CA TYR A 437 17.49 7.61 -2.36
C TYR A 437 16.12 8.24 -2.70
N LEU A 438 15.23 8.40 -1.73
CA LEU A 438 13.94 9.08 -1.93
C LEU A 438 14.17 10.53 -2.41
N ASP A 439 15.00 11.29 -1.68
CA ASP A 439 15.34 12.68 -2.04
C ASP A 439 15.91 12.78 -3.45
N SER A 440 16.85 11.89 -3.83
CA SER A 440 17.46 11.87 -5.16
C SER A 440 16.45 11.58 -6.26
N LYS A 441 15.54 10.66 -6.01
CA LYS A 441 14.50 10.25 -6.95
C LYS A 441 13.46 11.36 -7.16
N ASP A 442 12.96 11.94 -6.08
CA ASP A 442 11.93 12.98 -6.13
C ASP A 442 12.43 14.27 -6.80
N GLN A 443 13.73 14.59 -6.63
CA GLN A 443 14.39 15.70 -7.31
C GLN A 443 14.82 15.41 -8.75
N GLY A 444 14.64 14.17 -9.25
CA GLY A 444 15.09 13.78 -10.61
C GLY A 444 16.61 13.67 -10.76
N ASN A 445 17.34 13.48 -9.65
CA ASN A 445 18.81 13.34 -9.64
C ASN A 445 19.25 11.92 -9.97
N PHE A 446 18.77 11.37 -11.07
CA PHE A 446 19.12 10.03 -11.58
C PHE A 446 19.03 10.01 -13.12
N ASP A 447 19.61 8.98 -13.75
CA ASP A 447 19.42 8.66 -15.17
C ASP A 447 18.36 7.58 -15.33
N ALA A 448 18.57 6.43 -14.72
CA ALA A 448 17.57 5.42 -14.48
C ALA A 448 17.62 5.02 -13.00
N ALA A 449 16.48 4.68 -12.40
CA ALA A 449 16.44 4.28 -11.02
C ALA A 449 15.55 3.05 -10.81
N ARG A 450 15.90 2.26 -9.82
CA ARG A 450 15.02 1.21 -9.31
C ARG A 450 13.77 1.85 -8.73
N ALA A 451 12.62 1.27 -8.95
CA ALA A 451 11.41 1.64 -8.25
C ALA A 451 10.54 0.41 -7.95
N GLY A 452 9.57 0.61 -7.14
CA GLY A 452 8.49 -0.32 -6.88
C GLY A 452 7.32 0.47 -6.33
N TRP A 453 6.13 0.03 -6.67
CA TRP A 453 4.92 0.61 -6.13
C TRP A 453 4.06 -0.49 -5.52
N CYS A 454 3.62 -0.24 -4.30
CA CYS A 454 2.63 -1.06 -3.63
C CYS A 454 1.33 -0.27 -3.56
N GLY A 455 0.22 -0.89 -3.92
CA GLY A 455 -1.07 -0.22 -3.96
C GLY A 455 -1.46 0.34 -2.59
N ASP A 456 -1.84 1.60 -2.55
CA ASP A 456 -2.34 2.26 -1.35
C ASP A 456 -3.71 1.72 -0.95
N TYR A 457 -4.43 1.19 -1.94
CA TYR A 457 -5.70 0.50 -1.86
C TYR A 457 -5.87 -0.45 -3.05
N ASN A 458 -6.74 -1.46 -2.94
CA ASN A 458 -6.88 -2.52 -3.94
C ASN A 458 -7.81 -2.10 -5.11
N GLU A 459 -7.33 -1.17 -5.95
CA GLU A 459 -7.96 -0.70 -7.19
C GLU A 459 -6.88 -0.17 -8.15
N ALA A 460 -7.08 -0.29 -9.47
CA ALA A 460 -6.03 -0.02 -10.46
C ALA A 460 -5.55 1.44 -10.49
N SER A 461 -6.39 2.40 -10.10
CA SER A 461 -6.00 3.82 -10.08
C SER A 461 -4.78 4.09 -9.20
N THR A 462 -4.58 3.34 -8.10
CA THR A 462 -3.42 3.50 -7.22
C THR A 462 -2.07 3.33 -7.94
N PHE A 463 -2.04 2.59 -9.05
CA PHE A 463 -0.88 2.43 -9.92
C PHE A 463 -0.86 3.44 -11.06
N LEU A 464 -2.01 3.64 -11.69
CA LEU A 464 -2.10 4.38 -12.94
C LEU A 464 -2.02 5.90 -12.74
N THR A 465 -2.52 6.43 -11.63
CA THR A 465 -2.42 7.87 -11.31
C THR A 465 -0.99 8.32 -11.04
N LEU A 466 -0.07 7.40 -10.69
CA LEU A 466 1.37 7.71 -10.59
C LEU A 466 1.97 8.23 -11.89
N MET A 467 1.38 7.89 -13.02
CA MET A 467 1.86 8.24 -14.34
C MET A 467 1.24 9.53 -14.90
N GLU A 468 0.36 10.20 -14.14
CA GLU A 468 -0.20 11.48 -14.54
C GLU A 468 0.87 12.58 -14.57
N SER A 469 0.73 13.50 -15.52
CA SER A 469 1.62 14.65 -15.66
C SER A 469 1.56 15.51 -14.39
N GLY A 470 2.74 15.84 -13.85
CA GLY A 470 2.83 16.63 -12.61
C GLY A 470 2.91 15.78 -11.33
N ASN A 471 2.58 14.50 -11.37
CA ASN A 471 2.86 13.61 -10.26
C ASN A 471 4.36 13.26 -10.23
N THR A 472 5.07 13.77 -9.23
CA THR A 472 6.51 13.49 -9.04
C THR A 472 6.76 12.37 -8.05
N THR A 473 5.73 11.90 -7.38
CA THR A 473 5.83 10.78 -6.44
C THR A 473 6.34 9.54 -7.16
N GLY A 474 7.23 8.85 -6.51
CA GLY A 474 7.89 7.73 -7.18
C GLY A 474 8.99 8.14 -8.17
N GLY A 475 9.26 9.44 -8.39
CA GLY A 475 10.31 9.96 -9.29
C GLY A 475 9.98 9.78 -10.77
N ILE A 476 8.71 9.62 -11.12
CA ILE A 476 8.27 9.38 -12.50
C ILE A 476 7.92 10.72 -13.13
N HIS A 477 8.82 11.25 -13.95
CA HIS A 477 8.66 12.55 -14.61
C HIS A 477 8.09 12.38 -16.03
N TYR A 478 7.02 11.58 -16.16
CA TYR A 478 6.34 11.33 -17.45
C TYR A 478 5.31 12.43 -17.74
N LEU A 479 5.29 12.93 -18.95
CA LEU A 479 4.37 13.97 -19.40
C LEU A 479 3.57 13.48 -20.62
N SER A 480 2.26 13.26 -20.45
CA SER A 480 1.40 12.78 -21.54
C SER A 480 -0.05 13.24 -21.35
N LYS A 481 -0.44 14.30 -22.05
CA LYS A 481 -1.84 14.78 -22.05
C LYS A 481 -2.86 13.70 -22.47
N ALA A 482 -2.44 12.78 -23.35
CA ALA A 482 -3.31 11.69 -23.78
C ALA A 482 -3.54 10.68 -22.64
N TYR A 483 -2.49 10.41 -21.85
CA TYR A 483 -2.58 9.58 -20.67
C TYR A 483 -3.45 10.23 -19.58
N ASP A 484 -3.18 11.50 -19.28
CA ASP A 484 -3.96 12.27 -18.29
C ASP A 484 -5.45 12.26 -18.62
N ALA A 485 -5.81 12.44 -19.92
CA ALA A 485 -7.19 12.40 -20.36
C ALA A 485 -7.86 11.03 -20.13
N LEU A 486 -7.12 9.92 -20.27
CA LEU A 486 -7.62 8.58 -19.95
C LEU A 486 -7.88 8.42 -18.45
N ILE A 487 -6.93 8.85 -17.60
CA ILE A 487 -7.09 8.74 -16.15
C ILE A 487 -8.26 9.61 -15.68
N GLN A 488 -8.36 10.84 -16.15
CA GLN A 488 -9.48 11.73 -15.82
C GLN A 488 -10.84 11.18 -16.31
N LYS A 489 -10.86 10.45 -17.43
CA LYS A 489 -12.06 9.74 -17.90
C LYS A 489 -12.39 8.54 -17.00
N ALA A 490 -11.39 7.78 -16.56
CA ALA A 490 -11.56 6.64 -15.66
C ALA A 490 -12.14 7.07 -14.31
N ILE A 491 -11.57 8.13 -13.70
CA ILE A 491 -12.03 8.67 -12.40
C ILE A 491 -13.52 9.07 -12.47
N LYS A 492 -13.97 9.62 -13.61
CA LYS A 492 -15.38 10.04 -13.81
C LYS A 492 -16.32 8.87 -14.09
N SER A 493 -15.82 7.66 -14.33
CA SER A 493 -16.67 6.50 -14.60
C SER A 493 -17.14 5.85 -13.30
N THR A 494 -18.46 5.71 -13.15
CA THR A 494 -19.09 4.99 -12.03
C THR A 494 -19.29 3.50 -12.32
N SER A 495 -19.01 3.05 -13.56
CA SER A 495 -19.07 1.65 -13.97
C SER A 495 -17.69 1.00 -13.87
N ASP A 496 -17.55 -0.05 -13.07
CA ASP A 496 -16.30 -0.80 -12.93
C ASP A 496 -15.83 -1.38 -14.27
N VAL A 497 -16.75 -1.91 -15.08
CA VAL A 497 -16.44 -2.48 -16.41
C VAL A 497 -15.94 -1.41 -17.40
N GLU A 498 -16.55 -0.23 -17.41
CA GLU A 498 -16.07 0.87 -18.25
C GLU A 498 -14.73 1.40 -17.76
N ARG A 499 -14.56 1.51 -16.45
CA ARG A 499 -13.32 1.97 -15.83
C ARG A 499 -12.16 1.02 -16.11
N GLU A 500 -12.36 -0.30 -15.98
CA GLU A 500 -11.38 -1.32 -16.37
C GLU A 500 -10.93 -1.14 -17.83
N LYS A 501 -11.87 -0.96 -18.75
CA LYS A 501 -11.55 -0.75 -20.17
C LYS A 501 -10.66 0.47 -20.39
N ILE A 502 -10.95 1.58 -19.72
CA ILE A 502 -10.14 2.80 -19.82
C ILE A 502 -8.75 2.57 -19.23
N TYR A 503 -8.64 1.86 -18.12
CA TYR A 503 -7.35 1.49 -17.52
C TYR A 503 -6.51 0.60 -18.42
N LEU A 504 -7.12 -0.32 -19.15
CA LEU A 504 -6.41 -1.13 -20.16
C LEU A 504 -5.88 -0.26 -21.33
N GLU A 505 -6.62 0.77 -21.74
CA GLU A 505 -6.16 1.76 -22.73
C GLU A 505 -4.97 2.58 -22.17
N ALA A 506 -4.99 2.95 -20.88
CA ALA A 506 -3.90 3.66 -20.21
C ALA A 506 -2.63 2.78 -20.13
N GLU A 507 -2.74 1.51 -19.71
CA GLU A 507 -1.62 0.56 -19.71
C GLU A 507 -1.02 0.34 -21.12
N ALA A 508 -1.87 0.30 -22.14
CA ALA A 508 -1.41 0.20 -23.52
C ALA A 508 -0.59 1.44 -23.95
N LEU A 509 -0.97 2.63 -23.50
CA LEU A 509 -0.24 3.86 -23.75
C LEU A 509 1.10 3.89 -22.99
N LEU A 510 1.13 3.44 -21.73
CA LEU A 510 2.39 3.27 -20.98
C LEU A 510 3.35 2.31 -21.71
N THR A 511 2.83 1.19 -22.21
CA THR A 511 3.62 0.25 -23.03
C THR A 511 4.16 0.91 -24.31
N LYS A 512 3.37 1.78 -24.95
CA LYS A 512 3.79 2.50 -26.15
C LYS A 512 4.89 3.51 -25.86
N ASP A 513 4.80 4.25 -24.78
CA ASP A 513 5.70 5.36 -24.43
C ASP A 513 6.86 4.92 -23.53
N MET A 514 6.73 3.79 -22.84
CA MET A 514 7.72 3.11 -22.00
C MET A 514 8.44 4.07 -21.00
N PRO A 515 7.73 4.85 -20.18
CA PRO A 515 8.38 5.70 -19.18
C PRO A 515 9.03 4.87 -18.07
N ILE A 516 8.55 3.65 -17.89
CA ILE A 516 9.05 2.66 -16.94
C ILE A 516 9.33 1.33 -17.64
N ALA A 517 10.15 0.50 -17.02
CA ALA A 517 10.33 -0.92 -17.38
C ALA A 517 9.80 -1.81 -16.25
N PRO A 518 8.56 -2.29 -16.32
CA PRO A 518 8.05 -3.28 -15.37
C PRO A 518 8.89 -4.55 -15.43
N ILE A 519 9.22 -5.15 -14.27
CA ILE A 519 10.12 -6.31 -14.20
C ILE A 519 9.40 -7.51 -13.59
N TYR A 520 8.81 -7.36 -12.40
CA TYR A 520 8.04 -8.45 -11.78
C TYR A 520 6.95 -7.93 -10.84
N GLN A 521 5.93 -8.78 -10.63
CA GLN A 521 4.93 -8.63 -9.59
C GLN A 521 5.44 -9.29 -8.32
N TYR A 522 5.31 -8.59 -7.19
CA TYR A 522 5.83 -9.06 -5.93
C TYR A 522 5.05 -10.26 -5.36
N VAL A 523 5.75 -11.05 -4.60
CA VAL A 523 5.19 -11.91 -3.56
C VAL A 523 5.86 -11.55 -2.25
N LYS A 524 5.13 -11.63 -1.17
CA LYS A 524 5.67 -11.47 0.16
C LYS A 524 6.05 -12.84 0.70
N ALA A 525 7.36 -13.11 0.75
CA ALA A 525 7.93 -14.31 1.33
C ALA A 525 8.61 -13.96 2.66
N ARG A 526 8.14 -14.54 3.76
CA ARG A 526 8.61 -14.29 5.12
C ARG A 526 8.73 -15.57 5.93
N LEU A 527 9.57 -15.53 6.95
CA LEU A 527 9.45 -16.44 8.07
C LEU A 527 8.54 -15.79 9.13
N VAL A 528 7.55 -16.53 9.56
CA VAL A 528 6.56 -16.12 10.57
C VAL A 528 6.51 -17.21 11.61
N SER A 529 6.69 -16.87 12.88
CA SER A 529 6.66 -17.82 13.97
C SER A 529 5.34 -18.59 14.01
N PRO A 530 5.34 -19.92 14.06
CA PRO A 530 4.12 -20.72 14.27
C PRO A 530 3.40 -20.37 15.58
N LYS A 531 4.11 -19.75 16.52
CA LYS A 531 3.54 -19.24 17.77
C LYS A 531 2.78 -17.93 17.60
N LEU A 532 2.99 -17.19 16.50
CA LEU A 532 2.26 -15.96 16.21
C LEU A 532 0.85 -16.30 15.73
N GLY A 533 -0.17 -15.83 16.46
CA GLY A 533 -1.58 -15.90 16.06
C GLY A 533 -2.06 -14.59 15.47
N GLY A 534 -3.14 -14.63 14.66
CA GLY A 534 -3.74 -13.45 14.05
C GLY A 534 -3.00 -12.91 12.81
N TYR A 535 -1.90 -13.53 12.37
CA TYR A 535 -1.15 -13.06 11.20
C TYR A 535 -1.99 -13.13 9.92
N PRO A 536 -2.16 -11.99 9.17
CA PRO A 536 -3.05 -11.94 8.01
C PRO A 536 -2.38 -12.53 6.77
N VAL A 537 -2.88 -13.67 6.31
CA VAL A 537 -2.40 -14.33 5.08
C VAL A 537 -3.17 -13.89 3.83
N GLY A 538 -4.37 -13.33 3.98
CA GLY A 538 -5.28 -12.97 2.89
C GLY A 538 -5.14 -11.52 2.40
N ASN A 539 -4.53 -10.62 3.17
CA ASN A 539 -4.41 -9.21 2.82
C ASN A 539 -3.28 -8.98 1.81
N VAL A 540 -3.64 -8.69 0.56
CA VAL A 540 -2.69 -8.46 -0.54
C VAL A 540 -1.97 -7.12 -0.46
N GLU A 541 -2.46 -6.18 0.36
CA GLU A 541 -1.83 -4.88 0.63
C GLU A 541 -0.81 -4.98 1.78
N ASP A 542 -0.59 -6.16 2.34
CA ASP A 542 0.32 -6.44 3.46
C ASP A 542 0.12 -5.55 4.70
N LYS A 543 -1.13 -5.09 4.92
CA LYS A 543 -1.48 -4.29 6.10
C LYS A 543 -1.67 -5.21 7.31
N ILE A 544 -0.71 -5.15 8.23
CA ILE A 544 -0.68 -5.94 9.47
C ILE A 544 -0.91 -4.96 10.62
N TYR A 545 -1.87 -5.25 11.48
CA TYR A 545 -2.15 -4.50 12.70
C TYR A 545 -1.72 -5.34 13.90
N SER A 546 -0.75 -4.86 14.67
CA SER A 546 -0.24 -5.61 15.84
C SER A 546 -1.30 -5.82 16.93
N LYS A 547 -2.31 -4.97 16.99
CA LYS A 547 -3.47 -5.15 17.91
C LYS A 547 -4.22 -6.46 17.69
N ASP A 548 -4.18 -7.01 16.48
CA ASP A 548 -4.87 -8.24 16.10
C ASP A 548 -4.00 -9.50 16.29
N LEU A 549 -2.73 -9.31 16.71
CA LEU A 549 -1.76 -10.37 16.90
C LEU A 549 -1.63 -10.80 18.35
N TYR A 550 -1.25 -12.07 18.57
CA TYR A 550 -0.99 -12.63 19.89
C TYR A 550 0.02 -13.76 19.82
N ILE A 551 0.70 -14.06 20.94
CA ILE A 551 1.69 -15.14 21.04
C ILE A 551 1.06 -16.36 21.73
N LYS A 552 1.12 -17.51 21.06
CA LYS A 552 0.68 -18.82 21.56
C LYS A 552 1.81 -19.51 22.34
N GLU A 553 1.43 -20.43 23.29
CA GLU A 553 2.40 -21.31 23.99
C GLU A 553 3.23 -22.18 23.05
#